data_9b753a606fd31686fe616ccc763d1002
#
_entry.id   9b753a606fd31686fe616ccc763d1002
#
_cell.length_a   1.000
_cell.length_b   1.000
_cell.length_c   1.000
_cell.angle_alpha   90.00
_cell.angle_beta   90.00
_cell.angle_gamma   90.00
#
_symmetry.space_group_name_H-M   'P 1'
#
loop_
_entity.id
_entity.type
_entity.pdbx_description
1 polymer ?
#
loop_
_entity_poly.entity_id
_entity_poly.type
_entity_poly.pdbx_seq_one_letter_code
_entity_poly.pdbx_strand_id
1 'polypeptide(L)'
;MAQVEKRGGLLRKSSASKKPLKEKVVLMYDEIFMMRNRDHGWKTEDPSKCSPRFWEELFLMKVNLEYLEGKLESLDGEELMKIKDNINCLFQHCIQALGEEHPIRVVNALQTLCALIRGVHQKNKSTSGFDIINMLMGFDKAELCMKNLMESLDSLLCAEGSESLKSLCLKLLLCLVTVTDNISQNTILEYVMINSIFEAILQILSHPPSRREHGYDAVVLLALLVNYRKYESVNPYIVKLSIVDDEATLNGMGLVIAQALSEYNRQYKDKEEEHQSGFFSALTNMVGSMFIADAHEKISVQTNEAILLALYEAVHLNRNFITVLAQSHPEIGLVTTPVSPVPTTPATPLGTTPPSSDVISSVELPLDADVQTSNLLITFLKYSSIVMQDTKDEHRLHSGKLCLIILTCIAEDQYANAFLHDDNMNFRVNLHRMPMRHRKKAADKNLPCRPLVCAVLDLMVEFIVTHMMKEFPMDLYVRCIQVVHKLLCYQKKCRVRLHYTWRELWSALINLLKFLMSNETVLLAKHNIFTLALMIVNLFNMFITYGDTFLPTPSSYDELYYEIIRMHQSFDNLYSMVLRLSTNAGQWKEAASKVTHALVNIRQEMPT
;
A
#
# COMPACT_ATOMS: atom_id res chain seq x y z
N MET A 1 35.22 25.87 -83.14
CA MET A 1 33.82 26.02 -83.50
C MET A 1 33.06 25.02 -82.68
N ALA A 2 32.34 25.45 -81.71
CA ALA A 2 31.09 24.83 -81.12
C ALA A 2 30.74 25.66 -79.89
N GLN A 3 29.66 26.32 -79.98
CA GLN A 3 29.01 27.08 -78.91
C GLN A 3 28.52 26.16 -77.84
N VAL A 4 28.78 26.47 -76.53
CA VAL A 4 28.12 25.82 -75.38
C VAL A 4 27.15 26.82 -74.78
N GLU A 5 25.90 26.56 -74.96
CA GLU A 5 24.78 27.28 -74.28
C GLU A 5 24.78 27.05 -72.77
N LYS A 6 24.80 28.15 -72.03
CA LYS A 6 24.55 28.16 -70.55
C LYS A 6 23.05 28.04 -70.31
N ARG A 7 22.62 26.92 -69.76
CA ARG A 7 21.29 26.77 -69.13
C ARG A 7 21.32 27.29 -67.71
N GLY A 8 20.55 28.33 -67.46
CA GLY A 8 20.35 28.92 -66.15
C GLY A 8 19.61 27.95 -65.22
N GLY A 9 20.22 27.63 -64.07
CA GLY A 9 19.58 26.87 -63.00
C GLY A 9 18.56 27.72 -62.26
N LEU A 10 17.30 27.29 -62.32
CA LEU A 10 16.21 27.81 -61.51
C LEU A 10 16.47 27.44 -60.01
N LEU A 11 16.79 28.43 -59.22
CA LEU A 11 16.79 28.34 -57.74
C LEU A 11 15.39 27.97 -57.28
N ARG A 12 15.22 26.73 -56.83
CA ARG A 12 14.03 26.32 -56.07
C ARG A 12 14.02 27.13 -54.75
N LYS A 13 13.04 28.03 -54.62
CA LYS A 13 12.69 28.66 -53.34
C LYS A 13 12.40 27.54 -52.36
N SER A 14 13.15 27.52 -51.27
CA SER A 14 12.88 26.66 -50.11
C SER A 14 11.43 26.89 -49.66
N SER A 15 10.66 25.83 -49.67
CA SER A 15 9.32 25.86 -49.12
C SER A 15 9.41 26.22 -47.67
N ALA A 16 8.76 27.32 -47.29
CA ALA A 16 8.51 27.65 -45.89
C ALA A 16 7.96 26.39 -45.19
N SER A 17 8.56 26.05 -44.07
CA SER A 17 8.11 24.91 -43.25
C SER A 17 6.61 25.06 -42.98
N LYS A 18 5.81 24.20 -43.56
CA LYS A 18 4.40 24.14 -43.26
C LYS A 18 4.29 23.81 -41.77
N LYS A 19 3.76 24.73 -40.98
CA LYS A 19 3.38 24.43 -39.59
C LYS A 19 2.55 23.14 -39.59
N PRO A 20 2.84 22.16 -38.70
CA PRO A 20 2.07 20.95 -38.65
C PRO A 20 0.58 21.30 -38.49
N LEU A 21 -0.28 20.65 -39.27
CA LEU A 21 -1.72 20.80 -39.17
C LEU A 21 -2.14 20.38 -37.76
N LYS A 22 -2.83 21.31 -37.06
CA LYS A 22 -3.43 20.94 -35.75
C LYS A 22 -4.49 19.84 -35.94
N GLU A 23 -4.51 18.91 -35.01
CA GLU A 23 -5.55 17.88 -34.95
C GLU A 23 -6.96 18.53 -34.84
N LYS A 24 -7.98 17.91 -35.43
CA LYS A 24 -9.35 18.45 -35.39
C LYS A 24 -9.87 18.59 -33.96
N VAL A 25 -9.56 17.65 -33.09
CA VAL A 25 -9.97 17.74 -31.67
C VAL A 25 -9.36 18.94 -30.95
N VAL A 26 -8.10 19.28 -31.28
CA VAL A 26 -7.42 20.45 -30.75
C VAL A 26 -8.10 21.76 -31.20
N LEU A 27 -8.52 21.82 -32.47
CA LEU A 27 -9.26 22.97 -32.97
C LEU A 27 -10.61 23.12 -32.25
N MET A 28 -11.29 22.03 -31.96
CA MET A 28 -12.53 22.05 -31.20
C MET A 28 -12.34 22.49 -29.74
N TYR A 29 -11.24 22.09 -29.11
CA TYR A 29 -10.90 22.62 -27.77
C TYR A 29 -10.62 24.13 -27.81
N ASP A 30 -9.83 24.58 -28.79
CA ASP A 30 -9.59 26.01 -28.99
C ASP A 30 -10.88 26.78 -29.18
N GLU A 31 -11.82 26.24 -29.96
CA GLU A 31 -13.13 26.84 -30.15
C GLU A 31 -13.91 26.97 -28.82
N ILE A 32 -13.94 25.94 -27.99
CA ILE A 32 -14.56 25.95 -26.67
C ILE A 32 -13.94 27.05 -25.78
N PHE A 33 -12.60 27.14 -25.76
CA PHE A 33 -11.90 28.08 -24.88
C PHE A 33 -11.90 29.52 -25.40
N MET A 34 -12.04 29.76 -26.70
CA MET A 34 -12.04 31.08 -27.32
C MET A 34 -13.43 31.77 -27.34
N MET A 35 -14.49 31.06 -27.02
CA MET A 35 -15.87 31.51 -27.23
C MET A 35 -16.29 32.76 -26.44
N ARG A 36 -15.42 33.41 -25.65
CA ARG A 36 -15.78 34.56 -24.80
C ARG A 36 -14.92 35.83 -24.92
N ASN A 37 -14.07 35.96 -25.91
CA ASN A 37 -13.36 37.23 -26.10
C ASN A 37 -14.31 38.27 -26.75
N ARG A 38 -15.11 38.92 -25.91
CA ARG A 38 -16.05 40.00 -26.33
C ARG A 38 -15.35 41.23 -26.90
N ASP A 39 -14.05 41.40 -26.67
CA ASP A 39 -13.35 42.64 -27.00
C ASP A 39 -12.89 42.75 -28.46
N HIS A 40 -13.07 41.70 -29.29
CA HIS A 40 -12.64 41.72 -30.68
C HIS A 40 -13.75 41.47 -31.72
N GLY A 41 -15.00 41.85 -31.39
CA GLY A 41 -16.05 41.97 -32.40
C GLY A 41 -16.56 40.69 -33.06
N TRP A 42 -16.13 39.51 -32.59
CA TRP A 42 -16.67 38.26 -33.04
C TRP A 42 -17.92 37.90 -32.23
N LYS A 43 -19.01 37.62 -32.91
CA LYS A 43 -20.20 37.05 -32.29
C LYS A 43 -19.90 35.65 -31.85
N THR A 44 -19.37 35.48 -30.64
CA THR A 44 -19.13 34.18 -30.04
C THR A 44 -20.47 33.65 -29.57
N GLU A 45 -20.91 32.56 -30.15
CA GLU A 45 -22.07 31.81 -29.67
C GLU A 45 -21.71 31.19 -28.31
N ASP A 46 -22.63 31.30 -27.37
CA ASP A 46 -22.54 30.68 -26.06
C ASP A 46 -22.33 29.15 -26.27
N PRO A 47 -21.34 28.48 -25.60
CA PRO A 47 -21.16 27.05 -25.76
C PRO A 47 -22.40 26.22 -25.46
N SER A 48 -23.30 26.72 -24.59
CA SER A 48 -24.58 26.08 -24.34
C SER A 48 -25.51 26.10 -25.57
N LYS A 49 -25.20 26.93 -26.57
CA LYS A 49 -25.94 27.06 -27.82
C LYS A 49 -25.28 26.34 -29.00
N CYS A 50 -24.10 25.76 -28.79
CA CYS A 50 -23.52 24.89 -29.82
C CYS A 50 -24.51 23.77 -30.18
N SER A 51 -24.62 23.48 -31.45
CA SER A 51 -25.55 22.44 -31.91
C SER A 51 -25.20 21.11 -31.20
N PRO A 52 -26.18 20.27 -30.90
CA PRO A 52 -25.94 18.94 -30.35
C PRO A 52 -24.90 18.15 -31.18
N ARG A 53 -24.83 18.39 -32.49
CA ARG A 53 -23.86 17.75 -33.39
C ARG A 53 -22.40 18.10 -33.09
N PHE A 54 -22.11 19.32 -32.57
CA PHE A 54 -20.75 19.71 -32.16
C PHE A 54 -20.25 18.81 -31.02
N TRP A 55 -21.07 18.61 -29.99
CA TRP A 55 -20.72 17.80 -28.83
C TRP A 55 -20.65 16.31 -29.16
N GLU A 56 -21.59 15.83 -30.00
CA GLU A 56 -21.56 14.46 -30.52
C GLU A 56 -20.26 14.17 -31.26
N GLU A 57 -19.82 15.11 -32.10
CA GLU A 57 -18.60 14.98 -32.90
C GLU A 57 -17.35 15.06 -31.99
N LEU A 58 -17.34 15.95 -31.00
CA LEU A 58 -16.24 16.08 -30.05
C LEU A 58 -15.95 14.76 -29.35
N PHE A 59 -16.97 14.10 -28.82
CA PHE A 59 -16.81 12.84 -28.09
C PHE A 59 -16.56 11.63 -28.97
N LEU A 60 -16.70 11.74 -30.29
CA LEU A 60 -16.25 10.70 -31.22
C LEU A 60 -14.76 10.78 -31.53
N MET A 61 -14.10 11.88 -31.18
CA MET A 61 -12.67 12.06 -31.44
C MET A 61 -11.83 11.57 -30.26
N LYS A 62 -10.67 11.00 -30.58
CA LYS A 62 -9.68 10.63 -29.56
C LYS A 62 -9.26 11.86 -28.77
N VAL A 63 -9.34 11.78 -27.47
CA VAL A 63 -8.94 12.86 -26.55
C VAL A 63 -7.44 13.09 -26.63
N ASN A 64 -7.05 14.35 -26.80
CA ASN A 64 -5.66 14.78 -26.64
C ASN A 64 -5.47 15.32 -25.22
N LEU A 65 -5.12 14.41 -24.28
CA LEU A 65 -4.97 14.71 -22.86
C LEU A 65 -3.87 15.75 -22.62
N GLU A 66 -2.74 15.58 -23.28
CA GLU A 66 -1.57 16.45 -23.13
C GLU A 66 -1.89 17.89 -23.54
N TYR A 67 -2.58 18.06 -24.67
CA TYR A 67 -2.99 19.40 -25.10
C TYR A 67 -3.98 20.03 -24.15
N LEU A 68 -4.99 19.29 -23.72
CA LEU A 68 -6.07 19.81 -22.87
C LEU A 68 -5.54 20.21 -21.48
N GLU A 69 -4.74 19.36 -20.85
CA GLU A 69 -4.07 19.65 -19.58
C GLU A 69 -3.09 20.82 -19.70
N GLY A 70 -2.24 20.80 -20.73
CA GLY A 70 -1.25 21.86 -20.99
C GLY A 70 -1.90 23.20 -21.30
N LYS A 71 -3.04 23.21 -21.98
CA LYS A 71 -3.81 24.44 -22.25
C LYS A 71 -4.32 25.06 -20.96
N LEU A 72 -4.92 24.26 -20.08
CA LEU A 72 -5.40 24.70 -18.77
C LEU A 72 -4.25 25.18 -17.88
N GLU A 73 -3.12 24.50 -17.92
CA GLU A 73 -1.92 24.89 -17.16
C GLU A 73 -1.32 26.21 -17.65
N SER A 74 -1.38 26.47 -18.94
CA SER A 74 -0.80 27.70 -19.56
C SER A 74 -1.59 28.98 -19.23
N LEU A 75 -2.88 28.88 -18.89
CA LEU A 75 -3.74 30.01 -18.56
C LEU A 75 -3.47 30.49 -17.13
N ASP A 76 -3.47 31.80 -16.90
CA ASP A 76 -3.44 32.33 -15.55
C ASP A 76 -4.82 32.28 -14.86
N GLY A 77 -4.88 32.61 -13.57
CA GLY A 77 -6.13 32.54 -12.81
C GLY A 77 -7.24 33.46 -13.34
N GLU A 78 -6.89 34.64 -13.87
CA GLU A 78 -7.87 35.56 -14.46
C GLU A 78 -8.38 35.04 -15.81
N GLU A 79 -7.49 34.48 -16.62
CA GLU A 79 -7.86 33.87 -17.90
C GLU A 79 -8.77 32.67 -17.70
N LEU A 80 -8.47 31.81 -16.71
CA LEU A 80 -9.32 30.69 -16.32
C LEU A 80 -10.72 31.16 -15.89
N MET A 81 -10.81 32.22 -15.09
CA MET A 81 -12.09 32.75 -14.65
C MET A 81 -12.91 33.32 -15.81
N LYS A 82 -12.28 33.87 -16.86
CA LYS A 82 -12.97 34.34 -18.06
C LYS A 82 -13.62 33.20 -18.86
N ILE A 83 -13.03 32.00 -18.84
CA ILE A 83 -13.53 30.81 -19.55
C ILE A 83 -14.26 29.82 -18.63
N LYS A 84 -14.51 30.18 -17.38
CA LYS A 84 -15.16 29.32 -16.39
C LYS A 84 -16.45 28.67 -16.91
N ASP A 85 -17.35 29.48 -17.48
CA ASP A 85 -18.64 28.98 -17.97
C ASP A 85 -18.47 27.99 -19.12
N ASN A 86 -17.41 28.14 -19.92
CA ASN A 86 -17.08 27.22 -21.02
C ASN A 86 -16.57 25.88 -20.48
N ILE A 87 -15.72 25.92 -19.45
CA ILE A 87 -15.26 24.72 -18.76
C ILE A 87 -16.44 24.01 -18.09
N ASN A 88 -17.32 24.74 -17.41
CA ASN A 88 -18.52 24.19 -16.80
C ASN A 88 -19.42 23.52 -17.84
N CYS A 89 -19.60 24.14 -19.00
CA CYS A 89 -20.38 23.58 -20.10
C CYS A 89 -19.77 22.28 -20.64
N LEU A 90 -18.46 22.26 -20.88
CA LEU A 90 -17.75 21.06 -21.31
C LEU A 90 -17.88 19.95 -20.26
N PHE A 91 -17.72 20.26 -18.99
CA PHE A 91 -17.86 19.30 -17.89
C PHE A 91 -19.26 18.67 -17.84
N GLN A 92 -20.31 19.49 -17.99
CA GLN A 92 -21.69 19.02 -18.04
C GLN A 92 -21.95 18.11 -19.25
N HIS A 93 -21.45 18.47 -20.44
CA HIS A 93 -21.60 17.64 -21.63
C HIS A 93 -20.87 16.31 -21.52
N CYS A 94 -19.69 16.28 -20.84
CA CYS A 94 -19.01 15.04 -20.51
C CYS A 94 -19.90 14.12 -19.66
N ILE A 95 -20.54 14.67 -18.61
CA ILE A 95 -21.43 13.90 -17.74
C ILE A 95 -22.64 13.37 -18.52
N GLN A 96 -23.25 14.17 -19.39
CA GLN A 96 -24.35 13.74 -20.23
C GLN A 96 -23.95 12.60 -21.15
N ALA A 97 -22.75 12.67 -21.75
CA ALA A 97 -22.23 11.63 -22.62
C ALA A 97 -22.00 10.29 -21.90
N LEU A 98 -21.80 10.28 -20.59
CA LEU A 98 -21.69 9.03 -19.80
C LEU A 98 -22.98 8.23 -19.77
N GLY A 99 -24.12 8.86 -19.96
CA GLY A 99 -25.43 8.20 -20.04
C GLY A 99 -25.80 7.69 -21.43
N GLU A 100 -24.95 7.90 -22.43
CA GLU A 100 -25.19 7.44 -23.81
C GLU A 100 -24.81 5.98 -24.00
N GLU A 101 -25.47 5.32 -24.94
CA GLU A 101 -25.19 3.91 -25.28
C GLU A 101 -23.92 3.73 -26.13
N HIS A 102 -23.33 4.82 -26.63
CA HIS A 102 -22.19 4.77 -27.55
C HIS A 102 -20.86 4.66 -26.80
N PRO A 103 -20.17 3.49 -26.83
CA PRO A 103 -19.00 3.24 -25.97
C PRO A 103 -17.85 4.24 -26.19
N ILE A 104 -17.59 4.64 -27.45
CA ILE A 104 -16.51 5.58 -27.78
C ILE A 104 -16.76 6.95 -27.14
N ARG A 105 -17.99 7.44 -27.14
CA ARG A 105 -18.36 8.71 -26.52
C ARG A 105 -18.17 8.63 -25.01
N VAL A 106 -18.57 7.55 -24.38
CA VAL A 106 -18.39 7.32 -22.95
C VAL A 106 -16.89 7.32 -22.59
N VAL A 107 -16.06 6.59 -23.34
CA VAL A 107 -14.60 6.55 -23.13
C VAL A 107 -13.99 7.94 -23.25
N ASN A 108 -14.32 8.67 -24.31
CA ASN A 108 -13.75 10.01 -24.53
C ASN A 108 -14.25 11.02 -23.48
N ALA A 109 -15.50 10.90 -23.04
CA ALA A 109 -16.03 11.71 -21.94
C ALA A 109 -15.28 11.47 -20.62
N LEU A 110 -15.03 10.22 -20.25
CA LEU A 110 -14.26 9.86 -19.05
C LEU A 110 -12.84 10.41 -19.11
N GLN A 111 -12.16 10.27 -20.23
CA GLN A 111 -10.81 10.81 -20.41
C GLN A 111 -10.78 12.34 -20.37
N THR A 112 -11.75 13.00 -20.95
CA THR A 112 -11.88 14.46 -20.93
C THR A 112 -12.11 14.96 -19.51
N LEU A 113 -12.97 14.31 -18.74
CA LEU A 113 -13.18 14.62 -17.31
C LEU A 113 -11.89 14.51 -16.50
N CYS A 114 -11.10 13.45 -16.70
CA CYS A 114 -9.80 13.30 -16.04
C CYS A 114 -8.86 14.48 -16.35
N ALA A 115 -8.77 14.86 -17.63
CA ALA A 115 -7.92 15.97 -18.06
C ALA A 115 -8.37 17.32 -17.46
N LEU A 116 -9.66 17.58 -17.42
CA LEU A 116 -10.22 18.82 -16.83
C LEU A 116 -9.93 18.89 -15.33
N ILE A 117 -10.17 17.80 -14.60
CA ILE A 117 -9.94 17.73 -13.16
C ILE A 117 -8.46 17.97 -12.84
N ARG A 118 -7.57 17.25 -13.52
CA ARG A 118 -6.12 17.41 -13.32
C ARG A 118 -5.62 18.80 -13.69
N GLY A 119 -6.02 19.31 -14.83
CA GLY A 119 -5.57 20.60 -15.32
C GLY A 119 -5.98 21.75 -14.40
N VAL A 120 -7.21 21.76 -13.91
CA VAL A 120 -7.71 22.78 -12.98
C VAL A 120 -7.03 22.68 -11.61
N HIS A 121 -6.87 21.48 -11.06
CA HIS A 121 -6.20 21.29 -9.78
C HIS A 121 -4.71 21.65 -9.83
N GLN A 122 -4.03 21.30 -10.89
CA GLN A 122 -2.61 21.63 -11.06
C GLN A 122 -2.35 23.14 -11.02
N LYS A 123 -3.24 23.93 -11.63
CA LYS A 123 -3.14 25.38 -11.66
C LYS A 123 -3.44 26.01 -10.30
N ASN A 124 -4.39 25.47 -9.57
CA ASN A 124 -4.92 26.05 -8.34
C ASN A 124 -4.37 25.42 -7.06
N LYS A 125 -3.14 24.89 -7.06
CA LYS A 125 -2.51 24.30 -5.86
C LYS A 125 -2.50 25.20 -4.62
N SER A 126 -2.60 26.52 -4.81
CA SER A 126 -2.62 27.51 -3.74
C SER A 126 -4.02 28.06 -3.43
N THR A 127 -5.04 27.70 -4.21
CA THR A 127 -6.41 28.19 -4.04
C THR A 127 -7.27 27.23 -3.23
N SER A 128 -8.32 27.75 -2.58
CA SER A 128 -9.25 26.91 -1.84
C SER A 128 -9.99 25.95 -2.78
N GLY A 129 -10.28 24.75 -2.33
CA GLY A 129 -11.04 23.77 -3.10
C GLY A 129 -12.43 24.25 -3.52
N PHE A 130 -12.94 25.31 -2.89
CA PHE A 130 -14.16 25.96 -3.25
C PHE A 130 -14.10 26.60 -4.65
N ASP A 131 -12.97 27.23 -4.99
CA ASP A 131 -12.75 27.82 -6.32
C ASP A 131 -12.64 26.75 -7.41
N ILE A 132 -12.08 25.59 -7.09
CA ILE A 132 -11.98 24.44 -8.00
C ILE A 132 -13.37 23.93 -8.38
N ILE A 133 -14.28 23.81 -7.44
CA ILE A 133 -15.66 23.39 -7.68
C ILE A 133 -16.35 24.39 -8.61
N ASN A 134 -16.19 25.68 -8.33
CA ASN A 134 -16.75 26.75 -9.17
C ASN A 134 -16.18 26.71 -10.58
N MET A 135 -14.86 26.46 -10.72
CA MET A 135 -14.18 26.39 -12.00
C MET A 135 -14.63 25.19 -12.87
N LEU A 136 -14.86 24.05 -12.24
CA LEU A 136 -15.27 22.83 -12.96
C LEU A 136 -16.78 22.78 -13.26
N MET A 137 -17.61 23.15 -12.31
CA MET A 137 -19.06 22.89 -12.36
C MET A 137 -19.93 24.14 -12.16
N GLY A 138 -19.41 25.19 -11.52
CA GLY A 138 -20.18 26.30 -10.97
C GLY A 138 -20.86 25.91 -9.65
N PHE A 139 -20.91 26.83 -8.70
CA PHE A 139 -21.48 26.56 -7.37
C PHE A 139 -22.94 26.14 -7.41
N ASP A 140 -23.75 26.82 -8.24
CA ASP A 140 -25.19 26.59 -8.33
C ASP A 140 -25.55 25.21 -8.90
N LYS A 141 -24.63 24.58 -9.63
CA LYS A 141 -24.86 23.32 -10.35
C LYS A 141 -24.03 22.16 -9.80
N ALA A 142 -23.12 22.43 -8.88
CA ALA A 142 -22.14 21.45 -8.40
C ALA A 142 -22.81 20.19 -7.82
N GLU A 143 -23.81 20.36 -6.98
CA GLU A 143 -24.53 19.24 -6.36
C GLU A 143 -25.19 18.34 -7.41
N LEU A 144 -25.91 18.92 -8.36
CA LEU A 144 -26.58 18.17 -9.42
C LEU A 144 -25.56 17.50 -10.37
N CYS A 145 -24.50 18.22 -10.74
CA CYS A 145 -23.43 17.68 -11.59
C CYS A 145 -22.76 16.46 -10.94
N MET A 146 -22.37 16.58 -9.68
CA MET A 146 -21.72 15.49 -8.96
C MET A 146 -22.68 14.31 -8.73
N LYS A 147 -23.93 14.58 -8.41
CA LYS A 147 -24.94 13.52 -8.32
C LYS A 147 -25.04 12.73 -9.63
N ASN A 148 -25.21 13.42 -10.75
CA ASN A 148 -25.31 12.79 -12.07
C ASN A 148 -24.02 12.04 -12.45
N LEU A 149 -22.86 12.62 -12.14
CA LEU A 149 -21.57 11.97 -12.38
C LEU A 149 -21.47 10.66 -11.58
N MET A 150 -21.75 10.70 -10.29
CA MET A 150 -21.63 9.53 -9.42
C MET A 150 -22.64 8.45 -9.77
N GLU A 151 -23.88 8.81 -10.10
CA GLU A 151 -24.89 7.86 -10.59
C GLU A 151 -24.47 7.18 -11.90
N SER A 152 -23.90 7.95 -12.84
CA SER A 152 -23.39 7.39 -14.10
C SER A 152 -22.20 6.45 -13.88
N LEU A 153 -21.27 6.83 -13.00
CA LEU A 153 -20.12 5.98 -12.67
C LEU A 153 -20.55 4.70 -11.95
N ASP A 154 -21.50 4.79 -11.02
CA ASP A 154 -22.07 3.63 -10.34
C ASP A 154 -22.71 2.66 -11.33
N SER A 155 -23.52 3.17 -12.25
CA SER A 155 -24.17 2.37 -13.31
C SER A 155 -23.15 1.68 -14.23
N LEU A 156 -22.09 2.39 -14.61
CA LEU A 156 -21.04 1.83 -15.47
C LEU A 156 -20.20 0.77 -14.75
N LEU A 157 -19.94 0.95 -13.47
CA LEU A 157 -19.20 -0.01 -12.65
C LEU A 157 -19.99 -1.29 -12.38
N CYS A 158 -21.32 -1.17 -12.23
CA CYS A 158 -22.21 -2.29 -11.95
C CYS A 158 -22.70 -3.00 -13.23
N ALA A 159 -22.54 -2.40 -14.40
CA ALA A 159 -22.99 -2.98 -15.66
C ALA A 159 -22.22 -4.25 -16.02
N GLU A 160 -22.94 -5.23 -16.57
CA GLU A 160 -22.30 -6.36 -17.23
C GLU A 160 -21.71 -5.89 -18.57
N GLY A 161 -20.47 -6.22 -18.84
CA GLY A 161 -19.88 -5.94 -20.15
C GLY A 161 -18.44 -5.42 -20.10
N SER A 162 -18.22 -4.22 -20.62
CA SER A 162 -16.87 -3.74 -20.92
C SER A 162 -15.98 -3.50 -19.69
N GLU A 163 -15.04 -4.38 -19.47
CA GLU A 163 -14.03 -4.24 -18.42
C GLU A 163 -13.14 -2.98 -18.62
N SER A 164 -12.93 -2.58 -19.87
CA SER A 164 -12.18 -1.35 -20.16
C SER A 164 -12.90 -0.08 -19.69
N LEU A 165 -14.24 -0.04 -19.75
CA LEU A 165 -15.03 1.07 -19.21
C LEU A 165 -14.96 1.10 -17.68
N LYS A 166 -15.06 -0.04 -17.02
CA LYS A 166 -14.89 -0.13 -15.55
C LYS A 166 -13.52 0.38 -15.13
N SER A 167 -12.47 0.01 -15.85
CA SER A 167 -11.11 0.50 -15.60
C SER A 167 -11.03 2.02 -15.69
N LEU A 168 -11.63 2.63 -16.72
CA LEU A 168 -11.65 4.08 -16.88
C LEU A 168 -12.47 4.79 -15.79
N CYS A 169 -13.59 4.22 -15.37
CA CYS A 169 -14.39 4.75 -14.26
C CYS A 169 -13.58 4.77 -12.95
N LEU A 170 -12.88 3.69 -12.64
CA LEU A 170 -12.01 3.62 -11.47
C LEU A 170 -10.84 4.61 -11.56
N LYS A 171 -10.24 4.77 -12.73
CA LYS A 171 -9.19 5.77 -12.96
C LYS A 171 -9.69 7.20 -12.78
N LEU A 172 -10.90 7.51 -13.22
CA LEU A 172 -11.51 8.81 -12.97
C LEU A 172 -11.74 9.04 -11.47
N LEU A 173 -12.28 8.07 -10.76
CA LEU A 173 -12.49 8.15 -9.31
C LEU A 173 -11.16 8.29 -8.55
N LEU A 174 -10.14 7.54 -8.92
CA LEU A 174 -8.79 7.69 -8.37
C LEU A 174 -8.20 9.07 -8.70
N CYS A 175 -8.44 9.58 -9.89
CA CYS A 175 -8.06 10.95 -10.27
C CYS A 175 -8.72 11.98 -9.33
N LEU A 176 -10.02 11.89 -9.11
CA LEU A 176 -10.75 12.76 -8.18
C LEU A 176 -10.16 12.77 -6.76
N VAL A 177 -9.75 11.61 -6.29
CA VAL A 177 -9.23 11.43 -4.91
C VAL A 177 -7.78 11.88 -4.76
N THR A 178 -6.97 11.74 -5.81
CA THR A 178 -5.51 11.92 -5.75
C THR A 178 -5.00 13.25 -6.30
N VAL A 179 -5.86 14.13 -6.76
CA VAL A 179 -5.45 15.44 -7.34
C VAL A 179 -4.87 16.42 -6.32
N THR A 180 -5.15 16.22 -5.04
CA THR A 180 -4.60 17.03 -3.95
C THR A 180 -3.60 16.24 -3.13
N ASP A 181 -2.55 16.89 -2.63
CA ASP A 181 -1.54 16.23 -1.78
C ASP A 181 -2.12 15.80 -0.43
N ASN A 182 -3.12 16.53 0.08
CA ASN A 182 -3.86 16.18 1.29
C ASN A 182 -5.32 15.90 0.94
N ILE A 183 -5.73 14.64 1.08
CA ILE A 183 -7.09 14.19 0.77
C ILE A 183 -8.16 14.95 1.55
N SER A 184 -7.90 15.31 2.80
CA SER A 184 -8.86 16.05 3.66
C SER A 184 -9.14 17.48 3.17
N GLN A 185 -8.28 18.04 2.33
CA GLN A 185 -8.47 19.35 1.71
C GLN A 185 -9.23 19.29 0.38
N ASN A 186 -9.51 18.09 -0.11
CA ASN A 186 -10.20 17.88 -1.37
C ASN A 186 -11.72 17.99 -1.20
N THR A 187 -12.26 19.20 -1.32
CA THR A 187 -13.68 19.48 -1.07
C THR A 187 -14.65 18.83 -2.07
N ILE A 188 -14.19 18.43 -3.26
CA ILE A 188 -15.02 17.65 -4.21
C ILE A 188 -15.47 16.33 -3.59
N LEU A 189 -14.67 15.76 -2.70
CA LEU A 189 -15.01 14.49 -2.05
C LEU A 189 -16.22 14.58 -1.12
N GLU A 190 -16.66 15.76 -0.71
CA GLU A 190 -17.94 15.91 0.01
C GLU A 190 -19.11 15.35 -0.81
N TYR A 191 -19.10 15.59 -2.11
CA TYR A 191 -20.13 15.06 -3.02
C TYR A 191 -20.00 13.54 -3.21
N VAL A 192 -18.78 13.00 -3.14
CA VAL A 192 -18.54 11.55 -3.18
C VAL A 192 -19.01 10.88 -1.89
N MET A 193 -18.94 11.57 -0.75
CA MET A 193 -19.50 11.08 0.51
C MET A 193 -21.03 11.03 0.47
N ILE A 194 -21.68 12.04 -0.15
CA ILE A 194 -23.14 12.10 -0.27
C ILE A 194 -23.65 11.06 -1.28
N ASN A 195 -22.98 10.94 -2.43
CA ASN A 195 -23.35 10.03 -3.51
C ASN A 195 -22.38 8.85 -3.54
N SER A 196 -22.65 7.87 -2.69
CA SER A 196 -21.75 6.76 -2.42
C SER A 196 -21.66 5.76 -3.58
N ILE A 197 -20.44 5.34 -3.89
CA ILE A 197 -20.13 4.22 -4.80
C ILE A 197 -19.67 2.97 -4.04
N PHE A 198 -19.89 2.93 -2.74
CA PHE A 198 -19.40 1.85 -1.87
C PHE A 198 -19.86 0.48 -2.36
N GLU A 199 -21.13 0.33 -2.71
CA GLU A 199 -21.71 -0.94 -3.16
C GLU A 199 -21.08 -1.41 -4.49
N ALA A 200 -20.79 -0.49 -5.40
CA ALA A 200 -20.10 -0.82 -6.66
C ALA A 200 -18.67 -1.33 -6.42
N ILE A 201 -17.96 -0.75 -5.44
CA ILE A 201 -16.64 -1.23 -5.03
C ILE A 201 -16.74 -2.66 -4.46
N LEU A 202 -17.72 -2.92 -3.58
CA LEU A 202 -17.91 -4.25 -3.01
C LEU A 202 -18.26 -5.29 -4.08
N GLN A 203 -19.06 -4.92 -5.06
CA GLN A 203 -19.41 -5.80 -6.18
C GLN A 203 -18.16 -6.21 -6.98
N ILE A 204 -17.24 -5.29 -7.24
CA ILE A 204 -15.98 -5.60 -7.90
C ILE A 204 -15.16 -6.60 -7.07
N LEU A 205 -15.09 -6.40 -5.76
CA LEU A 205 -14.29 -7.25 -4.87
C LEU A 205 -14.89 -8.65 -4.67
N SER A 206 -16.21 -8.77 -4.68
CA SER A 206 -16.90 -10.05 -4.51
C SER A 206 -16.93 -10.92 -5.78
N HIS A 207 -16.79 -10.32 -6.95
CA HIS A 207 -16.87 -11.02 -8.24
C HIS A 207 -15.47 -11.36 -8.78
N PRO A 208 -15.06 -12.65 -8.83
CA PRO A 208 -13.68 -13.02 -9.15
C PRO A 208 -13.12 -12.50 -10.47
N PRO A 209 -13.86 -12.50 -11.60
CA PRO A 209 -13.36 -11.93 -12.87
C PRO A 209 -13.06 -10.44 -12.76
N SER A 210 -13.99 -9.63 -12.24
CA SER A 210 -13.82 -8.19 -12.05
C SER A 210 -12.71 -7.87 -11.05
N ARG A 211 -12.63 -8.63 -9.98
CA ARG A 211 -11.57 -8.48 -8.97
C ARG A 211 -10.17 -8.69 -9.55
N ARG A 212 -9.99 -9.65 -10.44
CA ARG A 212 -8.68 -9.90 -11.07
C ARG A 212 -8.19 -8.71 -11.87
N GLU A 213 -9.09 -8.02 -12.56
CA GLU A 213 -8.73 -6.87 -13.40
C GLU A 213 -8.74 -5.55 -12.65
N HIS A 214 -9.67 -5.36 -11.73
CA HIS A 214 -9.94 -4.06 -11.10
C HIS A 214 -9.78 -4.04 -9.58
N GLY A 215 -9.54 -5.19 -8.95
CA GLY A 215 -9.50 -5.30 -7.49
C GLY A 215 -8.48 -4.39 -6.83
N TYR A 216 -7.31 -4.24 -7.42
CA TYR A 216 -6.28 -3.35 -6.92
C TYR A 216 -6.76 -1.89 -6.85
N ASP A 217 -7.27 -1.37 -7.95
CA ASP A 217 -7.77 0.01 -8.00
C ASP A 217 -8.97 0.21 -7.06
N ALA A 218 -9.85 -0.79 -6.96
CA ALA A 218 -10.99 -0.76 -6.05
C ALA A 218 -10.58 -0.70 -4.58
N VAL A 219 -9.60 -1.51 -4.18
CA VAL A 219 -9.06 -1.52 -2.79
C VAL A 219 -8.36 -0.21 -2.46
N VAL A 220 -7.53 0.31 -3.36
CA VAL A 220 -6.84 1.59 -3.18
C VAL A 220 -7.85 2.74 -3.06
N LEU A 221 -8.84 2.77 -3.93
CA LEU A 221 -9.90 3.78 -3.89
C LEU A 221 -10.66 3.75 -2.56
N LEU A 222 -11.06 2.57 -2.11
CA LEU A 222 -11.75 2.41 -0.82
C LEU A 222 -10.90 2.91 0.35
N ALA A 223 -9.62 2.55 0.38
CA ALA A 223 -8.69 3.00 1.42
C ALA A 223 -8.56 4.53 1.46
N LEU A 224 -8.48 5.16 0.30
CA LEU A 224 -8.38 6.61 0.20
C LEU A 224 -9.69 7.30 0.62
N LEU A 225 -10.84 6.82 0.18
CA LEU A 225 -12.14 7.37 0.56
C LEU A 225 -12.41 7.27 2.07
N VAL A 226 -12.03 6.17 2.70
CA VAL A 226 -12.12 5.99 4.15
C VAL A 226 -11.29 7.03 4.91
N ASN A 227 -10.22 7.53 4.32
CA ASN A 227 -9.33 8.51 4.95
C ASN A 227 -9.73 9.97 4.74
N TYR A 228 -10.78 10.24 3.97
CA TYR A 228 -11.28 11.60 3.80
C TYR A 228 -11.89 12.12 5.12
N ARG A 229 -11.27 13.14 5.69
CA ARG A 229 -11.69 13.79 6.96
C ARG A 229 -12.08 12.80 8.06
N LYS A 230 -11.29 11.73 8.19
CA LYS A 230 -11.57 10.58 9.06
C LYS A 230 -11.87 10.96 10.51
N TYR A 231 -11.24 12.01 11.01
CA TYR A 231 -11.35 12.44 12.42
C TYR A 231 -12.12 13.76 12.58
N GLU A 232 -12.57 14.38 11.49
CA GLU A 232 -13.21 15.70 11.50
C GLU A 232 -14.73 15.60 11.31
N SER A 233 -15.20 14.60 10.57
CA SER A 233 -16.60 14.43 10.22
C SER A 233 -16.98 12.95 10.12
N VAL A 234 -18.29 12.68 10.07
CA VAL A 234 -18.78 11.33 9.83
C VAL A 234 -18.52 10.94 8.38
N ASN A 235 -17.70 9.91 8.19
CA ASN A 235 -17.39 9.35 6.87
C ASN A 235 -18.26 8.10 6.63
N PRO A 236 -19.18 8.13 5.65
CA PRO A 236 -20.09 6.99 5.38
C PRO A 236 -19.36 5.72 4.95
N TYR A 237 -18.19 5.86 4.30
CA TYR A 237 -17.38 4.69 3.89
C TYR A 237 -16.78 3.96 5.11
N ILE A 238 -16.42 4.69 6.17
CA ILE A 238 -15.98 4.08 7.43
C ILE A 238 -17.11 3.26 8.04
N VAL A 239 -18.30 3.87 8.15
CA VAL A 239 -19.47 3.20 8.73
C VAL A 239 -19.84 1.95 7.96
N LYS A 240 -19.92 2.06 6.64
CA LYS A 240 -20.27 0.92 5.77
C LYS A 240 -19.21 -0.18 5.80
N LEU A 241 -17.92 0.17 5.76
CA LEU A 241 -16.84 -0.82 5.83
C LEU A 241 -16.87 -1.57 7.17
N SER A 242 -17.18 -0.90 8.26
CA SER A 242 -17.18 -1.50 9.59
C SER A 242 -18.26 -2.59 9.78
N ILE A 243 -19.30 -2.55 8.98
CA ILE A 243 -20.44 -3.49 9.07
C ILE A 243 -20.48 -4.54 7.97
N VAL A 244 -19.53 -4.53 7.04
CA VAL A 244 -19.46 -5.58 5.99
C VAL A 244 -19.27 -6.94 6.63
N ASP A 245 -20.14 -7.87 6.32
CA ASP A 245 -20.12 -9.25 6.79
C ASP A 245 -20.14 -10.28 5.64
N ASP A 246 -20.25 -9.82 4.40
CA ASP A 246 -20.19 -10.67 3.22
C ASP A 246 -18.81 -11.31 3.07
N GLU A 247 -18.76 -12.63 3.21
CA GLU A 247 -17.52 -13.40 3.16
C GLU A 247 -16.81 -13.27 1.81
N ALA A 248 -17.56 -13.27 0.71
CA ALA A 248 -16.99 -13.17 -0.64
C ALA A 248 -16.27 -11.83 -0.83
N THR A 249 -16.84 -10.74 -0.34
CA THR A 249 -16.24 -9.40 -0.38
C THR A 249 -14.98 -9.32 0.47
N LEU A 250 -15.06 -9.76 1.72
CA LEU A 250 -13.92 -9.71 2.65
C LEU A 250 -12.75 -10.58 2.17
N ASN A 251 -13.04 -11.80 1.72
CA ASN A 251 -12.04 -12.69 1.14
C ASN A 251 -11.45 -12.10 -0.15
N GLY A 252 -12.28 -11.50 -0.99
CA GLY A 252 -11.85 -10.83 -2.20
C GLY A 252 -10.89 -9.67 -1.91
N MET A 253 -11.19 -8.85 -0.91
CA MET A 253 -10.31 -7.78 -0.45
C MET A 253 -8.97 -8.34 0.08
N GLY A 254 -9.02 -9.38 0.88
CA GLY A 254 -7.82 -10.05 1.39
C GLY A 254 -6.94 -10.64 0.30
N LEU A 255 -7.53 -11.25 -0.73
CA LEU A 255 -6.80 -11.79 -1.88
C LEU A 255 -6.10 -10.70 -2.69
N VAL A 256 -6.74 -9.56 -2.91
CA VAL A 256 -6.14 -8.41 -3.61
C VAL A 256 -4.92 -7.90 -2.84
N ILE A 257 -5.06 -7.72 -1.54
CA ILE A 257 -3.96 -7.26 -0.67
C ILE A 257 -2.82 -8.28 -0.67
N ALA A 258 -3.14 -9.56 -0.49
CA ALA A 258 -2.14 -10.63 -0.49
C ALA A 258 -1.38 -10.71 -1.83
N GLN A 259 -2.07 -10.59 -2.94
CA GLN A 259 -1.47 -10.60 -4.26
C GLN A 259 -0.50 -9.43 -4.48
N ALA A 260 -0.89 -8.23 -4.09
CA ALA A 260 -0.03 -7.05 -4.21
C ALA A 260 1.24 -7.17 -3.36
N LEU A 261 1.12 -7.63 -2.11
CA LEU A 261 2.27 -7.83 -1.22
C LEU A 261 3.15 -8.99 -1.69
N SER A 262 2.58 -10.09 -2.17
CA SER A 262 3.33 -11.24 -2.73
C SER A 262 4.15 -10.85 -3.95
N GLU A 263 3.59 -10.03 -4.83
CA GLU A 263 4.29 -9.55 -6.02
C GLU A 263 5.50 -8.69 -5.64
N TYR A 264 5.36 -7.81 -4.65
CA TYR A 264 6.49 -7.04 -4.13
C TYR A 264 7.58 -7.96 -3.55
N ASN A 265 7.20 -8.95 -2.74
CA ASN A 265 8.13 -9.90 -2.13
C ASN A 265 8.89 -10.69 -3.19
N ARG A 266 8.22 -11.11 -4.26
CA ARG A 266 8.82 -11.83 -5.40
C ARG A 266 9.82 -10.96 -6.14
N GLN A 267 9.46 -9.74 -6.49
CA GLN A 267 10.34 -8.80 -7.19
C GLN A 267 11.59 -8.46 -6.37
N TYR A 268 11.44 -8.35 -5.07
CA TYR A 268 12.58 -8.10 -4.18
C TYR A 268 13.55 -9.30 -4.16
N LYS A 269 13.03 -10.52 -4.09
CA LYS A 269 13.83 -11.74 -4.12
C LYS A 269 14.57 -11.91 -5.45
N ASP A 270 13.89 -11.68 -6.56
CA ASP A 270 14.48 -11.76 -7.91
C ASP A 270 15.67 -10.79 -8.06
N LYS A 271 15.52 -9.55 -7.57
CA LYS A 271 16.61 -8.56 -7.56
C LYS A 271 17.80 -8.98 -6.70
N GLU A 272 17.57 -9.58 -5.52
CA GLU A 272 18.67 -10.10 -4.69
C GLU A 272 19.44 -11.22 -5.38
N GLU A 273 18.76 -12.13 -6.08
CA GLU A 273 19.37 -13.22 -6.83
C GLU A 273 20.19 -12.70 -8.02
N GLU A 274 19.69 -11.69 -8.74
CA GLU A 274 20.42 -11.02 -9.81
C GLU A 274 21.69 -10.33 -9.30
N HIS A 275 21.64 -9.64 -8.18
CA HIS A 275 22.81 -9.01 -7.56
C HIS A 275 23.86 -10.02 -7.10
N GLN A 276 23.46 -11.23 -6.72
CA GLN A 276 24.39 -12.30 -6.31
C GLN A 276 25.02 -13.03 -7.50
N SER A 277 24.34 -13.10 -8.65
CA SER A 277 24.82 -13.77 -9.87
C SER A 277 25.65 -12.85 -10.78
N GLY A 278 25.58 -11.56 -10.59
CA GLY A 278 25.98 -10.54 -11.56
C GLY A 278 27.29 -9.82 -11.32
N PHE A 279 28.36 -10.48 -10.84
CA PHE A 279 29.66 -9.84 -10.74
C PHE A 279 30.31 -9.52 -12.12
N PHE A 280 29.80 -10.07 -13.21
CA PHE A 280 30.34 -9.92 -14.56
C PHE A 280 29.51 -9.05 -15.53
N SER A 281 28.25 -8.75 -15.26
CA SER A 281 27.44 -7.89 -16.15
C SER A 281 27.36 -6.42 -15.69
N ALA A 282 27.97 -6.09 -14.56
CA ALA A 282 27.84 -4.79 -13.92
C ALA A 282 28.60 -3.64 -14.62
N LEU A 283 29.47 -3.93 -15.59
CA LEU A 283 30.28 -2.88 -16.21
C LEU A 283 29.64 -2.21 -17.43
N THR A 284 28.64 -2.83 -18.07
CA THR A 284 28.03 -2.31 -19.30
C THR A 284 26.71 -1.59 -19.12
N ASN A 285 26.05 -1.75 -17.97
CA ASN A 285 24.73 -1.14 -17.72
C ASN A 285 24.72 -0.06 -16.63
N MET A 286 25.88 0.35 -16.13
CA MET A 286 25.99 1.16 -14.91
C MET A 286 25.51 2.62 -15.03
N VAL A 287 25.37 3.16 -16.21
CA VAL A 287 25.00 4.59 -16.38
C VAL A 287 23.53 4.79 -16.76
N GLY A 288 22.91 3.81 -17.39
CA GLY A 288 21.50 3.93 -17.84
C GLY A 288 20.47 3.34 -16.88
N SER A 289 20.85 2.29 -16.12
CA SER A 289 19.89 1.55 -15.31
C SER A 289 19.71 2.09 -13.89
N MET A 290 20.66 2.84 -13.36
CA MET A 290 20.58 3.38 -12.00
C MET A 290 19.41 4.34 -11.81
N PHE A 291 19.13 5.21 -12.79
CA PHE A 291 18.02 6.15 -12.71
C PHE A 291 16.64 5.51 -12.97
N ILE A 292 16.59 4.48 -13.80
CA ILE A 292 15.33 3.79 -14.14
C ILE A 292 14.94 2.80 -13.05
N ALA A 293 15.91 2.10 -12.46
CA ALA A 293 15.68 1.16 -11.37
C ALA A 293 15.18 1.87 -10.11
N ASP A 294 15.82 2.98 -9.72
CA ASP A 294 15.41 3.76 -8.54
C ASP A 294 14.00 4.35 -8.70
N ALA A 295 13.65 4.84 -9.90
CA ALA A 295 12.32 5.37 -10.17
C ALA A 295 11.25 4.26 -10.09
N HIS A 296 11.51 3.08 -10.64
CA HIS A 296 10.59 1.94 -10.59
C HIS A 296 10.42 1.39 -9.17
N GLU A 297 11.49 1.30 -8.40
CA GLU A 297 11.44 0.86 -7.01
C GLU A 297 10.69 1.86 -6.15
N LYS A 298 10.92 3.14 -6.32
CA LYS A 298 10.21 4.21 -5.62
C LYS A 298 8.72 4.19 -5.91
N ILE A 299 8.31 4.04 -7.16
CA ILE A 299 6.90 3.91 -7.55
C ILE A 299 6.29 2.65 -6.96
N SER A 300 7.00 1.52 -6.98
CA SER A 300 6.53 0.26 -6.40
C SER A 300 6.30 0.37 -4.88
N VAL A 301 7.21 1.00 -4.16
CA VAL A 301 7.06 1.24 -2.71
C VAL A 301 5.88 2.15 -2.42
N GLN A 302 5.73 3.27 -3.13
CA GLN A 302 4.61 4.20 -2.96
C GLN A 302 3.26 3.54 -3.25
N THR A 303 3.18 2.70 -4.26
CA THR A 303 1.97 1.97 -4.62
C THR A 303 1.55 0.99 -3.51
N ASN A 304 2.52 0.31 -2.89
CA ASN A 304 2.25 -0.61 -1.79
C ASN A 304 1.88 0.09 -0.47
N GLU A 305 2.24 1.35 -0.27
CA GLU A 305 1.76 2.13 0.88
C GLU A 305 0.22 2.23 0.90
N ALA A 306 -0.41 2.42 -0.24
CA ALA A 306 -1.88 2.44 -0.34
C ALA A 306 -2.50 1.07 -0.02
N ILE A 307 -1.86 -0.02 -0.41
CA ILE A 307 -2.29 -1.39 -0.06
C ILE A 307 -2.12 -1.66 1.45
N LEU A 308 -1.03 -1.22 2.05
CA LEU A 308 -0.85 -1.30 3.50
C LEU A 308 -1.90 -0.48 4.25
N LEU A 309 -2.23 0.69 3.76
CA LEU A 309 -3.30 1.51 4.32
C LEU A 309 -4.65 0.78 4.25
N ALA A 310 -4.94 0.12 3.14
CA ALA A 310 -6.14 -0.69 2.99
C ALA A 310 -6.18 -1.86 3.99
N LEU A 311 -5.07 -2.54 4.18
CA LEU A 311 -4.94 -3.61 5.19
C LEU A 311 -5.17 -3.07 6.60
N TYR A 312 -4.57 -1.94 6.93
CA TYR A 312 -4.79 -1.28 8.22
C TYR A 312 -6.26 -0.96 8.44
N GLU A 313 -6.91 -0.33 7.48
CA GLU A 313 -8.33 0.05 7.61
C GLU A 313 -9.25 -1.18 7.73
N ALA A 314 -8.98 -2.24 6.98
CA ALA A 314 -9.74 -3.48 7.07
C ALA A 314 -9.61 -4.13 8.45
N VAL A 315 -8.39 -4.26 8.96
CA VAL A 315 -8.11 -4.85 10.28
C VAL A 315 -8.66 -4.00 11.41
N HIS A 316 -8.50 -2.68 11.30
CA HIS A 316 -8.90 -1.73 12.34
C HIS A 316 -10.42 -1.54 12.41
N LEU A 317 -11.11 -1.46 11.28
CA LEU A 317 -12.52 -1.11 11.22
C LEU A 317 -13.45 -2.32 11.20
N ASN A 318 -13.03 -3.44 10.61
CA ASN A 318 -13.92 -4.58 10.37
C ASN A 318 -13.48 -5.81 11.17
N ARG A 319 -14.29 -6.18 12.17
CA ARG A 319 -13.99 -7.36 13.01
C ARG A 319 -14.00 -8.67 12.24
N ASN A 320 -14.84 -8.78 11.22
CA ASN A 320 -14.94 -10.00 10.42
C ASN A 320 -13.71 -10.21 9.52
N PHE A 321 -12.99 -9.15 9.20
CA PHE A 321 -11.77 -9.24 8.38
C PHE A 321 -10.64 -10.02 9.07
N ILE A 322 -10.65 -10.12 10.39
CA ILE A 322 -9.65 -10.90 11.14
C ILE A 322 -9.62 -12.37 10.68
N THR A 323 -10.78 -12.94 10.35
CA THR A 323 -10.87 -14.32 9.87
C THR A 323 -10.17 -14.52 8.52
N VAL A 324 -10.13 -13.49 7.70
CA VAL A 324 -9.49 -13.51 6.37
C VAL A 324 -7.96 -13.60 6.48
N LEU A 325 -7.37 -13.06 7.54
CA LEU A 325 -5.92 -13.12 7.77
C LEU A 325 -5.39 -14.55 7.84
N ALA A 326 -6.18 -15.46 8.40
CA ALA A 326 -5.81 -16.86 8.63
C ALA A 326 -6.24 -17.80 7.50
N GLN A 327 -7.07 -17.36 6.55
CA GLN A 327 -7.52 -18.20 5.45
C GLN A 327 -6.36 -18.61 4.56
N SER A 328 -6.20 -19.91 4.41
CA SER A 328 -5.17 -20.48 3.54
C SER A 328 -5.61 -20.38 2.07
N HIS A 329 -4.69 -19.95 1.24
CA HIS A 329 -4.82 -19.97 -0.21
C HIS A 329 -3.52 -20.51 -0.82
N PRO A 330 -3.56 -21.13 -2.01
CA PRO A 330 -2.35 -21.54 -2.70
C PRO A 330 -1.46 -20.29 -2.91
N GLU A 331 -0.17 -20.44 -2.70
CA GLU A 331 0.77 -19.35 -2.93
C GLU A 331 0.58 -18.83 -4.35
N ILE A 332 0.26 -17.54 -4.48
CA ILE A 332 0.08 -16.85 -5.75
C ILE A 332 1.50 -16.63 -6.34
N GLY A 333 2.10 -17.70 -6.82
CA GLY A 333 3.46 -17.70 -7.34
C GLY A 333 3.65 -18.57 -8.56
N LEU A 334 2.67 -19.40 -8.88
CA LEU A 334 2.64 -20.16 -10.11
C LEU A 334 1.82 -19.39 -11.15
N VAL A 335 2.40 -18.34 -11.70
CA VAL A 335 1.97 -17.86 -13.01
C VAL A 335 2.25 -18.98 -13.97
N THR A 336 1.20 -19.67 -14.39
CA THR A 336 1.23 -20.54 -15.53
C THR A 336 1.82 -19.75 -16.70
N THR A 337 3.07 -20.08 -17.06
CA THR A 337 3.58 -19.74 -18.38
C THR A 337 2.53 -20.21 -19.39
N PRO A 338 2.13 -19.40 -20.36
CA PRO A 338 1.19 -19.84 -21.38
C PRO A 338 1.83 -21.04 -22.06
N VAL A 339 1.22 -22.21 -21.89
CA VAL A 339 1.58 -23.41 -22.61
C VAL A 339 1.30 -23.13 -24.07
N SER A 340 2.35 -22.98 -24.86
CA SER A 340 2.24 -22.93 -26.32
C SER A 340 1.49 -24.18 -26.79
N PRO A 341 0.52 -24.06 -27.70
CA PRO A 341 -0.20 -25.21 -28.17
C PRO A 341 0.75 -26.16 -28.90
N VAL A 342 0.91 -27.35 -28.35
CA VAL A 342 1.60 -28.46 -29.01
C VAL A 342 0.76 -28.84 -30.24
N PRO A 343 1.36 -28.95 -31.43
CA PRO A 343 0.60 -29.38 -32.63
C PRO A 343 0.16 -30.84 -32.45
N THR A 344 -1.14 -31.04 -32.48
CA THR A 344 -1.76 -32.36 -32.50
C THR A 344 -1.47 -33.06 -33.83
N THR A 345 -0.71 -34.12 -33.77
CA THR A 345 -0.70 -35.13 -34.87
C THR A 345 -1.90 -36.06 -34.72
N PRO A 346 -2.56 -36.45 -35.84
CA PRO A 346 -3.76 -37.26 -35.76
C PRO A 346 -3.42 -38.73 -35.48
N ALA A 347 -4.07 -39.28 -34.46
CA ALA A 347 -4.02 -40.71 -34.18
C ALA A 347 -5.09 -41.46 -34.97
N THR A 348 -4.67 -42.48 -35.65
CA THR A 348 -5.50 -43.50 -36.31
C THR A 348 -6.17 -44.43 -35.30
N PRO A 349 -7.36 -44.97 -35.61
CA PRO A 349 -8.07 -45.86 -34.69
C PRO A 349 -7.82 -47.33 -35.00
N LEU A 350 -7.71 -48.18 -33.97
CA LEU A 350 -8.16 -49.57 -34.05
C LEU A 350 -8.26 -50.28 -32.69
N GLY A 351 -9.41 -50.89 -32.44
CA GLY A 351 -9.52 -52.23 -31.82
C GLY A 351 -10.14 -52.34 -30.45
N THR A 352 -11.45 -52.45 -30.37
CA THR A 352 -12.33 -53.35 -29.58
C THR A 352 -11.69 -54.29 -28.54
N THR A 353 -12.07 -54.40 -27.28
CA THR A 353 -13.23 -54.99 -26.60
C THR A 353 -12.97 -55.14 -25.09
N PRO A 354 -14.03 -55.37 -24.26
CA PRO A 354 -13.98 -55.24 -22.78
C PRO A 354 -14.07 -56.61 -22.09
N PRO A 355 -14.48 -56.80 -20.84
CA PRO A 355 -14.12 -56.14 -19.57
C PRO A 355 -13.70 -57.15 -18.51
N SER A 356 -13.11 -56.77 -17.43
CA SER A 356 -13.30 -57.45 -16.14
C SER A 356 -12.75 -56.59 -14.98
N SER A 357 -13.67 -56.27 -14.11
CA SER A 357 -13.65 -56.23 -12.65
C SER A 357 -12.37 -55.96 -11.89
N ASP A 358 -12.53 -54.96 -10.99
CA ASP A 358 -11.92 -54.88 -9.67
C ASP A 358 -10.39 -54.81 -9.57
N VAL A 359 -9.89 -53.61 -9.45
CA VAL A 359 -9.05 -53.21 -8.33
C VAL A 359 -9.11 -51.68 -8.24
N ILE A 360 -9.76 -51.16 -7.22
CA ILE A 360 -9.58 -49.80 -6.74
C ILE A 360 -8.17 -49.74 -6.16
N SER A 361 -7.18 -49.48 -6.96
CA SER A 361 -5.91 -48.95 -6.48
C SER A 361 -6.06 -47.43 -6.54
N SER A 362 -6.26 -46.86 -5.38
CA SER A 362 -5.98 -45.45 -5.10
C SER A 362 -4.57 -45.15 -5.59
N VAL A 363 -4.47 -44.63 -6.80
CA VAL A 363 -3.26 -43.94 -7.22
C VAL A 363 -3.22 -42.69 -6.36
N GLU A 364 -2.54 -42.82 -5.23
CA GLU A 364 -1.99 -41.65 -4.56
C GLU A 364 -1.04 -41.00 -5.57
N LEU A 365 -1.56 -39.96 -6.26
CA LEU A 365 -0.71 -38.97 -6.89
C LEU A 365 0.23 -38.49 -5.80
N PRO A 366 1.56 -38.48 -6.00
CA PRO A 366 2.44 -37.85 -5.05
C PRO A 366 1.94 -36.39 -4.93
N LEU A 367 1.35 -36.08 -3.78
CA LEU A 367 1.20 -34.72 -3.35
C LEU A 367 2.60 -34.14 -3.39
N ASP A 368 2.86 -33.31 -4.40
CA ASP A 368 4.03 -32.47 -4.43
C ASP A 368 4.04 -31.73 -3.09
N ALA A 369 4.93 -32.18 -2.21
CA ALA A 369 5.07 -31.68 -0.84
C ALA A 369 5.56 -30.22 -0.77
N ASP A 370 5.62 -29.53 -1.90
CA ASP A 370 6.14 -28.17 -2.06
C ASP A 370 5.07 -27.12 -2.43
N VAL A 371 3.79 -27.45 -2.49
CA VAL A 371 2.75 -26.42 -2.56
C VAL A 371 2.57 -25.87 -1.15
N GLN A 372 3.39 -24.91 -0.81
CA GLN A 372 3.31 -24.20 0.46
C GLN A 372 2.01 -23.38 0.46
N THR A 373 1.03 -23.79 1.25
CA THR A 373 -0.14 -22.99 1.52
C THR A 373 0.28 -21.74 2.30
N SER A 374 -0.11 -20.58 1.82
CA SER A 374 0.14 -19.31 2.46
C SER A 374 -1.18 -18.67 2.92
N ASN A 375 -1.11 -17.71 3.80
CA ASN A 375 -2.22 -16.85 4.16
C ASN A 375 -1.80 -15.38 4.11
N LEU A 376 -2.77 -14.47 4.21
CA LEU A 376 -2.48 -13.04 4.13
C LEU A 376 -1.49 -12.61 5.23
N LEU A 377 -1.61 -13.15 6.42
CA LEU A 377 -0.72 -12.80 7.53
C LEU A 377 0.74 -13.21 7.25
N ILE A 378 0.97 -14.41 6.72
CA ILE A 378 2.33 -14.86 6.33
C ILE A 378 2.91 -13.93 5.26
N THR A 379 2.14 -13.62 4.23
CA THR A 379 2.56 -12.70 3.17
C THR A 379 2.89 -11.33 3.73
N PHE A 380 2.07 -10.82 4.64
CA PHE A 380 2.31 -9.54 5.32
C PHE A 380 3.56 -9.57 6.20
N LEU A 381 3.82 -10.64 6.94
CA LEU A 381 5.03 -10.78 7.74
C LEU A 381 6.30 -10.81 6.87
N LYS A 382 6.27 -11.54 5.76
CA LYS A 382 7.36 -11.54 4.77
C LYS A 382 7.61 -10.14 4.20
N TYR A 383 6.55 -9.44 3.80
CA TYR A 383 6.64 -8.06 3.32
C TYR A 383 7.23 -7.12 4.40
N SER A 384 6.73 -7.21 5.62
CA SER A 384 7.21 -6.40 6.75
C SER A 384 8.70 -6.63 7.01
N SER A 385 9.18 -7.87 6.91
CA SER A 385 10.60 -8.20 7.11
C SER A 385 11.51 -7.56 6.06
N ILE A 386 11.00 -7.25 4.88
CA ILE A 386 11.73 -6.55 3.82
C ILE A 386 11.74 -5.03 4.08
N VAL A 387 10.58 -4.43 4.23
CA VAL A 387 10.48 -2.95 4.33
C VAL A 387 11.03 -2.40 5.64
N MET A 388 11.03 -3.18 6.71
CA MET A 388 11.56 -2.78 8.02
C MET A 388 13.10 -2.79 8.10
N GLN A 389 13.79 -3.23 7.06
CA GLN A 389 15.27 -3.26 7.06
C GLN A 389 15.92 -1.92 6.84
N ASP A 390 15.30 -1.05 6.06
CA ASP A 390 15.84 0.27 5.75
C ASP A 390 15.02 1.35 6.44
N THR A 391 15.61 1.95 7.46
CA THR A 391 15.01 3.07 8.20
C THR A 391 15.54 4.43 7.77
N LYS A 392 16.40 4.48 6.75
CA LYS A 392 16.97 5.72 6.20
C LYS A 392 16.14 6.26 5.05
N ASP A 393 15.55 5.36 4.26
CA ASP A 393 14.58 5.76 3.24
C ASP A 393 13.25 6.13 3.90
N GLU A 394 12.77 7.35 3.64
CA GLU A 394 11.54 7.90 4.22
C GLU A 394 10.31 7.03 3.92
N HIS A 395 10.17 6.54 2.69
CA HIS A 395 9.04 5.69 2.31
C HIS A 395 9.05 4.34 3.00
N ARG A 396 10.23 3.70 3.11
CA ARG A 396 10.37 2.44 3.85
C ARG A 396 10.18 2.63 5.35
N LEU A 397 10.64 3.75 5.89
CA LEU A 397 10.39 4.11 7.29
C LEU A 397 8.89 4.23 7.58
N HIS A 398 8.14 4.92 6.72
CA HIS A 398 6.69 5.05 6.83
C HIS A 398 5.97 3.70 6.66
N SER A 399 6.37 2.91 5.68
CA SER A 399 5.83 1.55 5.48
C SER A 399 6.13 0.64 6.67
N GLY A 400 7.34 0.68 7.20
CA GLY A 400 7.72 -0.06 8.42
C GLY A 400 6.91 0.34 9.64
N LYS A 401 6.69 1.63 9.82
CA LYS A 401 5.83 2.16 10.89
C LYS A 401 4.39 1.66 10.74
N LEU A 402 3.83 1.71 9.54
CA LEU A 402 2.48 1.22 9.28
C LEU A 402 2.36 -0.29 9.49
N CYS A 403 3.38 -1.07 9.10
CA CYS A 403 3.45 -2.50 9.42
C CYS A 403 3.38 -2.76 10.93
N LEU A 404 4.11 -2.01 11.74
CA LEU A 404 4.07 -2.13 13.20
C LEU A 404 2.72 -1.72 13.79
N ILE A 405 2.07 -0.71 13.22
CA ILE A 405 0.71 -0.30 13.63
C ILE A 405 -0.29 -1.43 13.33
N ILE A 406 -0.22 -2.04 12.16
CA ILE A 406 -1.08 -3.18 11.78
C ILE A 406 -0.83 -4.36 12.72
N LEU A 407 0.43 -4.70 13.01
CA LEU A 407 0.78 -5.76 13.96
C LEU A 407 0.26 -5.47 15.37
N THR A 408 0.28 -4.22 15.79
CA THR A 408 -0.31 -3.81 17.08
C THR A 408 -1.82 -4.07 17.11
N CYS A 409 -2.54 -3.71 16.06
CA CYS A 409 -3.98 -3.99 15.94
C CYS A 409 -4.26 -5.50 15.99
N ILE A 410 -3.47 -6.31 15.28
CA ILE A 410 -3.60 -7.77 15.28
C ILE A 410 -3.29 -8.35 16.67
N ALA A 411 -2.23 -7.88 17.32
CA ALA A 411 -1.81 -8.33 18.65
C ALA A 411 -2.79 -7.95 19.78
N GLU A 412 -3.61 -6.93 19.58
CA GLU A 412 -4.66 -6.51 20.50
C GLU A 412 -5.95 -7.34 20.34
N ASP A 413 -6.16 -7.93 19.18
CA ASP A 413 -7.39 -8.68 18.88
C ASP A 413 -7.33 -10.09 19.46
N GLN A 414 -8.36 -10.45 20.22
CA GLN A 414 -8.42 -11.75 20.89
C GLN A 414 -8.56 -12.93 19.91
N TYR A 415 -9.33 -12.76 18.84
CA TYR A 415 -9.52 -13.81 17.83
C TYR A 415 -8.27 -14.00 16.98
N ALA A 416 -7.59 -12.91 16.62
CA ALA A 416 -6.31 -12.97 15.94
C ALA A 416 -5.27 -13.70 16.78
N ASN A 417 -5.16 -13.40 18.06
CA ASN A 417 -4.27 -14.10 18.96
C ASN A 417 -4.61 -15.60 19.12
N ALA A 418 -5.87 -15.96 19.05
CA ALA A 418 -6.27 -17.36 19.13
C ALA A 418 -5.67 -18.18 17.98
N PHE A 419 -5.74 -17.71 16.74
CA PHE A 419 -5.12 -18.43 15.63
C PHE A 419 -3.59 -18.24 15.54
N LEU A 420 -3.05 -17.11 15.99
CA LEU A 420 -1.60 -16.90 16.07
C LEU A 420 -0.93 -17.92 16.99
N HIS A 421 -1.58 -18.28 18.09
CA HIS A 421 -1.08 -19.21 19.11
C HIS A 421 -1.58 -20.65 18.94
N ASP A 422 -2.30 -20.97 17.87
CA ASP A 422 -2.85 -22.30 17.65
C ASP A 422 -1.73 -23.31 17.31
N ASP A 423 -1.48 -24.24 18.21
CA ASP A 423 -0.49 -25.30 18.02
C ASP A 423 -0.83 -26.29 16.91
N ASN A 424 -2.09 -26.31 16.46
CA ASN A 424 -2.52 -27.14 15.33
C ASN A 424 -2.27 -26.47 13.98
N MET A 425 -1.98 -25.15 13.98
CA MET A 425 -1.72 -24.36 12.79
C MET A 425 -0.23 -23.95 12.75
N ASN A 426 0.60 -24.85 12.29
CA ASN A 426 2.04 -24.62 12.20
C ASN A 426 2.47 -24.29 10.78
N PHE A 427 3.32 -23.26 10.64
CA PHE A 427 3.81 -22.77 9.37
C PHE A 427 5.33 -22.60 9.37
N ARG A 428 5.92 -22.77 8.21
CA ARG A 428 7.29 -22.35 7.95
C ARG A 428 7.25 -20.96 7.35
N VAL A 429 7.70 -19.97 8.11
CA VAL A 429 7.74 -18.59 7.65
C VAL A 429 9.18 -18.16 7.47
N ASN A 430 9.60 -17.99 6.23
CA ASN A 430 10.93 -17.51 5.91
C ASN A 430 10.92 -15.98 5.83
N LEU A 431 11.36 -15.34 6.91
CA LEU A 431 11.50 -13.91 6.98
C LEU A 431 12.82 -13.47 6.35
N HIS A 432 12.77 -12.33 5.65
CA HIS A 432 13.99 -11.71 5.17
C HIS A 432 14.83 -11.19 6.34
N ARG A 433 16.12 -11.47 6.32
CA ARG A 433 17.05 -11.09 7.40
C ARG A 433 18.22 -10.29 6.86
N MET A 434 18.61 -9.27 7.62
CA MET A 434 19.79 -8.47 7.29
C MET A 434 21.05 -9.33 7.30
N PRO A 435 21.95 -9.18 6.30
CA PRO A 435 23.25 -9.81 6.34
C PRO A 435 24.07 -9.26 7.52
N MET A 436 24.45 -10.12 8.46
CA MET A 436 25.32 -9.80 9.59
C MET A 436 26.62 -10.61 9.51
N ARG A 437 27.75 -9.98 9.93
CA ARG A 437 29.10 -10.56 9.84
C ARG A 437 29.23 -11.98 10.43
N HIS A 438 28.44 -12.29 11.45
CA HIS A 438 28.53 -13.54 12.20
C HIS A 438 27.32 -14.46 12.02
N ARG A 439 26.39 -14.07 11.14
CA ARG A 439 25.18 -14.86 10.89
C ARG A 439 25.37 -15.75 9.67
N LYS A 440 25.33 -17.07 9.89
CA LYS A 440 25.23 -18.03 8.78
C LYS A 440 23.85 -17.89 8.14
N LYS A 441 23.77 -17.81 6.80
CA LYS A 441 22.50 -17.95 6.09
C LYS A 441 21.90 -19.31 6.45
N ALA A 442 20.77 -19.29 7.16
CA ALA A 442 20.00 -20.51 7.36
C ALA A 442 19.47 -20.96 6.00
N ALA A 443 19.73 -22.22 5.64
CA ALA A 443 19.12 -22.79 4.45
C ALA A 443 17.61 -22.85 4.67
N ASP A 444 16.82 -22.31 3.73
CA ASP A 444 15.35 -22.24 3.77
C ASP A 444 14.68 -23.59 4.11
N LYS A 445 15.36 -24.69 3.81
CA LYS A 445 14.86 -26.06 3.99
C LYS A 445 14.83 -26.55 5.44
N ASN A 446 15.47 -25.86 6.37
CA ASN A 446 15.64 -26.30 7.77
C ASN A 446 14.85 -25.49 8.80
N LEU A 447 13.94 -24.62 8.37
CA LEU A 447 13.09 -23.87 9.29
C LEU A 447 12.05 -24.82 9.92
N PRO A 448 11.88 -24.81 11.25
CA PRO A 448 10.84 -25.61 11.88
C PRO A 448 9.45 -25.04 11.59
N CYS A 449 8.45 -25.91 11.50
CA CYS A 449 7.05 -25.48 11.53
C CYS A 449 6.69 -25.07 12.96
N ARG A 450 6.13 -23.86 13.11
CA ARG A 450 5.78 -23.28 14.40
C ARG A 450 4.49 -22.48 14.29
N PRO A 451 3.76 -22.22 15.39
CA PRO A 451 2.68 -21.27 15.40
C PRO A 451 3.10 -19.91 14.85
N LEU A 452 2.17 -19.19 14.20
CA LEU A 452 2.47 -17.90 13.54
C LEU A 452 3.02 -16.83 14.50
N VAL A 453 2.66 -16.88 15.76
CA VAL A 453 3.18 -15.94 16.78
C VAL A 453 4.70 -16.01 16.88
N CYS A 454 5.31 -17.17 16.64
CA CYS A 454 6.77 -17.31 16.61
C CYS A 454 7.40 -16.48 15.49
N ALA A 455 6.76 -16.42 14.32
CA ALA A 455 7.23 -15.57 13.23
C ALA A 455 7.09 -14.08 13.55
N VAL A 456 6.03 -13.68 14.22
CA VAL A 456 5.85 -12.29 14.69
C VAL A 456 6.95 -11.92 15.68
N LEU A 457 7.23 -12.78 16.64
CA LEU A 457 8.30 -12.55 17.63
C LEU A 457 9.68 -12.52 16.95
N ASP A 458 9.95 -13.42 16.01
CA ASP A 458 11.19 -13.41 15.23
C ASP A 458 11.38 -12.10 14.46
N LEU A 459 10.30 -11.56 13.86
CA LEU A 459 10.33 -10.27 13.19
C LEU A 459 10.68 -9.13 14.16
N MET A 460 10.10 -9.14 15.36
CA MET A 460 10.39 -8.14 16.40
C MET A 460 11.83 -8.22 16.90
N VAL A 461 12.32 -9.43 17.15
CA VAL A 461 13.72 -9.68 17.55
C VAL A 461 14.68 -9.20 16.48
N GLU A 462 14.43 -9.55 15.22
CA GLU A 462 15.25 -9.10 14.08
C GLU A 462 15.33 -7.58 14.00
N PHE A 463 14.20 -6.89 14.12
CA PHE A 463 14.19 -5.43 14.12
C PHE A 463 15.00 -4.85 15.29
N ILE A 464 14.84 -5.37 16.51
CA ILE A 464 15.57 -4.90 17.69
C ILE A 464 17.08 -5.00 17.49
N VAL A 465 17.56 -6.13 16.96
CA VAL A 465 19.01 -6.39 16.81
C VAL A 465 19.66 -5.57 15.72
N THR A 466 18.93 -5.24 14.66
CA THR A 466 19.51 -4.69 13.42
C THR A 466 19.56 -3.17 13.36
N HIS A 467 18.79 -2.45 14.17
CA HIS A 467 18.63 -1.00 14.06
C HIS A 467 19.22 -0.19 15.23
N MET A 468 20.09 -0.78 16.02
CA MET A 468 20.85 -0.07 17.06
C MET A 468 22.00 0.74 16.45
N MET A 469 21.69 1.94 15.94
CA MET A 469 22.61 2.80 15.22
C MET A 469 22.46 4.27 15.63
N LYS A 470 23.32 5.15 15.11
CA LYS A 470 23.32 6.59 15.46
C LYS A 470 22.00 7.30 15.19
N GLU A 471 21.37 7.00 14.05
CA GLU A 471 20.02 7.48 13.72
C GLU A 471 19.01 6.48 14.27
N PHE A 472 18.79 6.56 15.57
CA PHE A 472 17.98 5.60 16.29
C PHE A 472 16.48 5.84 16.03
N PRO A 473 15.75 4.89 15.43
CA PRO A 473 14.33 5.04 15.14
C PRO A 473 13.48 4.76 16.38
N MET A 474 13.50 5.66 17.35
CA MET A 474 12.88 5.52 18.68
C MET A 474 11.41 5.12 18.60
N ASP A 475 10.62 5.77 17.74
CA ASP A 475 9.19 5.50 17.61
C ASP A 475 8.92 4.05 17.16
N LEU A 476 9.73 3.53 16.23
CA LEU A 476 9.62 2.15 15.78
C LEU A 476 9.98 1.15 16.87
N TYR A 477 11.00 1.42 17.67
CA TYR A 477 11.35 0.58 18.82
C TYR A 477 10.24 0.53 19.86
N VAL A 478 9.66 1.67 20.19
CA VAL A 478 8.50 1.74 21.10
C VAL A 478 7.35 0.87 20.58
N ARG A 479 7.02 0.98 19.31
CA ARG A 479 5.97 0.17 18.69
C ARG A 479 6.30 -1.32 18.66
N CYS A 480 7.54 -1.65 18.38
CA CYS A 480 8.02 -3.04 18.38
C CYS A 480 7.85 -3.69 19.76
N ILE A 481 8.28 -2.99 20.82
CA ILE A 481 8.12 -3.48 22.20
C ILE A 481 6.65 -3.56 22.60
N GLN A 482 5.81 -2.64 22.14
CA GLN A 482 4.35 -2.71 22.37
C GLN A 482 3.74 -3.98 21.76
N VAL A 483 4.14 -4.37 20.55
CA VAL A 483 3.68 -5.63 19.94
C VAL A 483 4.04 -6.82 20.80
N VAL A 484 5.30 -6.91 21.22
CA VAL A 484 5.76 -7.99 22.12
C VAL A 484 4.95 -8.01 23.42
N HIS A 485 4.75 -6.86 24.02
CA HIS A 485 3.96 -6.73 25.26
C HIS A 485 2.52 -7.23 25.09
N LYS A 486 1.85 -6.86 24.00
CA LYS A 486 0.48 -7.29 23.71
C LYS A 486 0.38 -8.81 23.55
N LEU A 487 1.33 -9.42 22.86
CA LEU A 487 1.39 -10.87 22.69
C LEU A 487 1.59 -11.59 24.04
N LEU A 488 2.47 -11.08 24.88
CA LEU A 488 2.70 -11.63 26.22
C LEU A 488 1.48 -11.44 27.15
N CYS A 489 0.78 -10.33 27.06
CA CYS A 489 -0.46 -10.11 27.79
C CYS A 489 -1.52 -11.17 27.46
N TYR A 490 -1.65 -11.54 26.16
CA TYR A 490 -2.55 -12.62 25.75
C TYR A 490 -2.10 -13.96 26.31
N GLN A 491 -0.81 -14.31 26.19
CA GLN A 491 -0.28 -15.57 26.71
C GLN A 491 -0.49 -15.70 28.23
N LYS A 492 -0.24 -14.63 28.97
CA LYS A 492 -0.52 -14.55 30.42
C LYS A 492 -2.00 -14.75 30.71
N LYS A 493 -2.87 -13.99 30.04
CA LYS A 493 -4.33 -14.00 30.28
C LYS A 493 -4.94 -15.38 29.97
N CYS A 494 -4.57 -15.98 28.85
CA CYS A 494 -5.09 -17.26 28.39
C CYS A 494 -4.28 -18.46 28.85
N ARG A 495 -3.19 -18.25 29.59
CA ARG A 495 -2.26 -19.29 30.06
C ARG A 495 -1.72 -20.17 28.93
N VAL A 496 -1.45 -19.55 27.79
CA VAL A 496 -0.87 -20.23 26.64
C VAL A 496 0.62 -20.41 26.83
N ARG A 497 1.08 -21.64 26.77
CA ARG A 497 2.50 -21.99 26.89
C ARG A 497 3.13 -22.12 25.52
N LEU A 498 3.83 -21.08 25.08
CA LEU A 498 4.46 -21.02 23.76
C LEU A 498 5.88 -21.57 23.80
N HIS A 499 6.16 -22.61 22.97
CA HIS A 499 7.50 -23.07 22.70
C HIS A 499 8.19 -22.12 21.72
N TYR A 500 9.02 -21.27 22.25
CA TYR A 500 9.76 -20.25 21.49
C TYR A 500 11.21 -20.15 21.99
N THR A 501 12.10 -19.62 21.18
CA THR A 501 13.48 -19.34 21.55
C THR A 501 13.56 -18.07 22.40
N TRP A 502 12.98 -18.08 23.59
CA TRP A 502 12.84 -16.94 24.47
C TRP A 502 14.16 -16.25 24.82
N ARG A 503 15.23 -17.04 24.92
CA ARG A 503 16.56 -16.53 25.18
C ARG A 503 17.03 -15.51 24.16
N GLU A 504 16.69 -15.67 22.88
CA GLU A 504 17.03 -14.72 21.82
C GLU A 504 16.33 -13.38 22.05
N LEU A 505 15.05 -13.40 22.44
CA LEU A 505 14.30 -12.19 22.82
C LEU A 505 14.91 -11.50 24.03
N TRP A 506 15.19 -12.24 25.10
CA TRP A 506 15.79 -11.67 26.31
C TRP A 506 17.16 -11.06 26.03
N SER A 507 18.00 -11.73 25.26
CA SER A 507 19.31 -11.21 24.84
C SER A 507 19.18 -9.95 24.00
N ALA A 508 18.22 -9.89 23.07
CA ALA A 508 17.96 -8.71 22.26
C ALA A 508 17.53 -7.52 23.11
N LEU A 509 16.64 -7.73 24.08
CA LEU A 509 16.15 -6.70 25.00
C LEU A 509 17.27 -6.17 25.90
N ILE A 510 18.13 -7.04 26.44
CA ILE A 510 19.27 -6.64 27.27
C ILE A 510 20.29 -5.85 26.44
N ASN A 511 20.58 -6.28 25.22
CA ASN A 511 21.48 -5.57 24.33
C ASN A 511 20.92 -4.18 23.95
N LEU A 512 19.60 -4.07 23.80
CA LEU A 512 18.96 -2.78 23.61
C LEU A 512 19.14 -1.85 24.81
N LEU A 513 18.98 -2.34 26.04
CA LEU A 513 19.26 -1.56 27.25
C LEU A 513 20.73 -1.12 27.31
N LYS A 514 21.67 -2.00 26.97
CA LYS A 514 23.10 -1.64 26.90
C LYS A 514 23.36 -0.54 25.87
N PHE A 515 22.71 -0.63 24.71
CA PHE A 515 22.82 0.38 23.67
C PHE A 515 22.30 1.75 24.15
N LEU A 516 21.15 1.78 24.81
CA LEU A 516 20.57 3.01 25.36
C LEU A 516 21.51 3.66 26.40
N MET A 517 22.10 2.87 27.29
CA MET A 517 23.06 3.35 28.27
C MET A 517 24.35 3.86 27.64
N SER A 518 24.90 3.15 26.68
CA SER A 518 26.15 3.52 26.01
C SER A 518 26.04 4.80 25.19
N ASN A 519 24.83 5.16 24.78
CA ASN A 519 24.55 6.34 23.97
C ASN A 519 23.67 7.37 24.69
N GLU A 520 23.65 7.34 26.03
CA GLU A 520 22.78 8.16 26.87
C GLU A 520 22.78 9.63 26.45
N THR A 521 23.93 10.26 26.37
CA THR A 521 24.06 11.71 26.11
C THR A 521 23.55 12.09 24.74
N VAL A 522 23.83 11.28 23.72
CA VAL A 522 23.42 11.53 22.33
C VAL A 522 21.91 11.30 22.17
N LEU A 523 21.40 10.24 22.77
CA LEU A 523 19.98 9.87 22.63
C LEU A 523 19.07 10.80 23.46
N LEU A 524 19.47 11.17 24.69
CA LEU A 524 18.68 12.09 25.53
C LEU A 524 18.56 13.51 24.94
N ALA A 525 19.47 13.90 24.06
CA ALA A 525 19.36 15.15 23.33
C ALA A 525 18.17 15.19 22.36
N LYS A 526 17.71 14.01 21.91
CA LYS A 526 16.66 13.89 20.89
C LYS A 526 15.41 13.13 21.37
N HIS A 527 15.56 12.22 22.33
CA HIS A 527 14.52 11.25 22.69
C HIS A 527 14.43 11.01 24.20
N ASN A 528 13.23 10.67 24.66
CA ASN A 528 13.04 10.15 26.02
C ASN A 528 13.31 8.65 26.04
N ILE A 529 14.59 8.26 26.26
CA ILE A 529 14.99 6.85 26.32
C ILE A 529 14.40 6.11 27.52
N PHE A 530 13.96 6.82 28.56
CA PHE A 530 13.38 6.20 29.76
C PHE A 530 12.04 5.56 29.49
N THR A 531 11.26 6.08 28.53
CA THR A 531 10.02 5.44 28.09
C THR A 531 10.29 4.04 27.55
N LEU A 532 11.27 3.90 26.67
CA LEU A 532 11.65 2.61 26.09
C LEU A 532 12.29 1.69 27.15
N ALA A 533 13.19 2.22 27.97
CA ALA A 533 13.80 1.46 29.06
C ALA A 533 12.75 0.93 30.05
N LEU A 534 11.77 1.75 30.41
CA LEU A 534 10.65 1.34 31.28
C LEU A 534 9.84 0.19 30.65
N MET A 535 9.53 0.28 29.37
CA MET A 535 8.79 -0.76 28.67
C MET A 535 9.55 -2.09 28.65
N ILE A 536 10.86 -2.05 28.43
CA ILE A 536 11.71 -3.25 28.43
C ILE A 536 11.78 -3.86 29.84
N VAL A 537 12.01 -3.05 30.85
CA VAL A 537 12.03 -3.50 32.25
C VAL A 537 10.70 -4.12 32.65
N ASN A 538 9.59 -3.52 32.23
CA ASN A 538 8.25 -4.07 32.49
C ASN A 538 8.03 -5.42 31.80
N LEU A 539 8.61 -5.66 30.63
CA LEU A 539 8.58 -6.99 30.00
C LEU A 539 9.31 -8.02 30.88
N PHE A 540 10.49 -7.71 31.38
CA PHE A 540 11.21 -8.60 32.30
C PHE A 540 10.43 -8.83 33.60
N ASN A 541 9.81 -7.80 34.16
CA ASN A 541 8.94 -7.94 35.33
C ASN A 541 7.76 -8.89 35.04
N MET A 542 7.18 -8.82 33.84
CA MET A 542 6.13 -9.74 33.43
C MET A 542 6.62 -11.18 33.34
N PHE A 543 7.80 -11.41 32.79
CA PHE A 543 8.42 -12.75 32.77
C PHE A 543 8.72 -13.27 34.16
N ILE A 544 9.27 -12.45 35.05
CA ILE A 544 9.59 -12.83 36.41
C ILE A 544 8.34 -13.15 37.22
N THR A 545 7.33 -12.28 37.15
CA THR A 545 6.12 -12.40 38.00
C THR A 545 5.16 -13.47 37.50
N TYR A 546 5.04 -13.62 36.19
CA TYR A 546 4.00 -14.46 35.57
C TYR A 546 4.54 -15.52 34.60
N GLY A 547 5.86 -15.64 34.46
CA GLY A 547 6.48 -16.57 33.51
C GLY A 547 6.11 -18.04 33.75
N ASP A 548 5.87 -18.40 35.00
CA ASP A 548 5.38 -19.74 35.38
C ASP A 548 4.02 -20.09 34.73
N THR A 549 3.23 -19.11 34.32
CA THR A 549 1.91 -19.31 33.70
C THR A 549 1.97 -19.46 32.19
N PHE A 550 2.98 -18.94 31.51
CA PHE A 550 3.04 -18.91 30.03
C PHE A 550 4.36 -19.37 29.41
N LEU A 551 5.44 -19.53 30.18
CA LEU A 551 6.64 -20.19 29.66
C LEU A 551 6.40 -21.69 29.50
N PRO A 552 7.00 -22.32 28.48
CA PRO A 552 6.64 -23.69 28.07
C PRO A 552 7.00 -24.75 29.12
N THR A 553 8.13 -24.59 29.77
CA THR A 553 8.67 -25.58 30.74
C THR A 553 9.28 -24.89 31.95
N PRO A 554 9.42 -25.57 33.09
CA PRO A 554 10.18 -25.05 34.23
C PRO A 554 11.62 -24.69 33.88
N SER A 555 12.25 -25.46 32.97
CA SER A 555 13.60 -25.16 32.48
C SER A 555 13.71 -23.81 31.77
N SER A 556 12.66 -23.39 31.05
CA SER A 556 12.60 -22.04 30.43
C SER A 556 12.63 -20.92 31.47
N TYR A 557 12.02 -21.17 32.63
CA TYR A 557 12.06 -20.23 33.75
C TYR A 557 13.45 -20.16 34.37
N ASP A 558 14.12 -21.29 34.50
CA ASP A 558 15.51 -21.36 34.94
C ASP A 558 16.46 -20.63 33.98
N GLU A 559 16.22 -20.77 32.67
CA GLU A 559 16.96 -20.02 31.64
C GLU A 559 16.76 -18.49 31.77
N LEU A 560 15.55 -18.04 32.09
CA LEU A 560 15.29 -16.63 32.34
C LEU A 560 16.14 -16.10 33.50
N TYR A 561 16.11 -16.79 34.64
CA TYR A 561 16.90 -16.41 35.80
C TYR A 561 18.39 -16.46 35.49
N TYR A 562 18.85 -17.47 34.79
CA TYR A 562 20.25 -17.57 34.37
C TYR A 562 20.66 -16.35 33.52
N GLU A 563 19.85 -15.92 32.57
CA GLU A 563 20.13 -14.75 31.73
C GLU A 563 20.14 -13.44 32.56
N ILE A 564 19.23 -13.28 33.50
CA ILE A 564 19.18 -12.11 34.39
C ILE A 564 20.43 -12.07 35.26
N ILE A 565 20.80 -13.18 35.88
CA ILE A 565 21.99 -13.27 36.73
C ILE A 565 23.26 -13.07 35.91
N ARG A 566 23.38 -13.71 34.75
CA ARG A 566 24.52 -13.54 33.86
C ARG A 566 24.71 -12.09 33.42
N MET A 567 23.62 -11.36 33.25
CA MET A 567 23.60 -9.98 32.76
C MET A 567 23.36 -8.95 33.89
N HIS A 568 23.49 -9.33 35.16
CA HIS A 568 23.21 -8.49 36.31
C HIS A 568 23.88 -7.11 36.22
N GLN A 569 25.15 -7.07 35.76
CA GLN A 569 25.89 -5.82 35.63
C GLN A 569 25.17 -4.81 34.71
N SER A 570 24.46 -5.27 33.68
CA SER A 570 23.71 -4.37 32.80
C SER A 570 22.52 -3.73 33.53
N PHE A 571 21.82 -4.51 34.35
CA PHE A 571 20.71 -3.99 35.17
C PHE A 571 21.20 -3.09 36.28
N ASP A 572 22.32 -3.39 36.90
CA ASP A 572 22.94 -2.53 37.92
C ASP A 572 23.43 -1.21 37.33
N ASN A 573 24.03 -1.24 36.15
CA ASN A 573 24.45 -0.05 35.44
C ASN A 573 23.23 0.83 35.06
N LEU A 574 22.13 0.20 34.57
CA LEU A 574 20.89 0.91 34.31
C LEU A 574 20.32 1.55 35.59
N TYR A 575 20.28 0.79 36.68
CA TYR A 575 19.81 1.32 37.96
C TYR A 575 20.64 2.52 38.44
N SER A 576 21.96 2.42 38.34
CA SER A 576 22.88 3.52 38.74
C SER A 576 22.67 4.77 37.87
N MET A 577 22.46 4.57 36.56
CA MET A 577 22.18 5.65 35.62
C MET A 577 20.86 6.35 35.93
N VAL A 578 19.77 5.59 36.08
CA VAL A 578 18.44 6.17 36.32
C VAL A 578 18.33 6.78 37.72
N LEU A 579 19.02 6.21 38.74
CA LEU A 579 19.08 6.78 40.07
C LEU A 579 19.77 8.15 40.04
N ARG A 580 20.92 8.26 39.41
CA ARG A 580 21.64 9.53 39.22
C ARG A 580 20.77 10.60 38.58
N LEU A 581 20.00 10.25 37.55
CA LEU A 581 19.14 11.20 36.85
C LEU A 581 17.82 11.50 37.58
N SER A 582 17.32 10.57 38.40
CA SER A 582 16.15 10.80 39.25
C SER A 582 16.44 11.70 40.47
N THR A 583 17.67 11.71 40.96
CA THR A 583 18.10 12.56 42.08
C THR A 583 18.47 13.97 41.66
N ASN A 584 18.88 14.17 40.42
CA ASN A 584 19.21 15.48 39.87
C ASN A 584 17.97 16.27 39.48
N ALA A 585 17.95 17.57 39.79
CA ALA A 585 16.90 18.47 39.32
C ALA A 585 17.02 18.64 37.79
N GLY A 586 16.11 18.02 36.99
CA GLY A 586 16.12 18.10 35.54
C GLY A 586 14.84 17.54 34.92
N GLN A 587 14.70 17.74 33.63
CA GLN A 587 13.51 17.33 32.86
C GLN A 587 13.23 15.82 32.88
N TRP A 588 14.25 14.99 33.14
CA TRP A 588 14.16 13.53 33.14
C TRP A 588 13.89 12.90 34.49
N LYS A 589 13.79 13.71 35.57
CA LYS A 589 13.63 13.22 36.94
C LYS A 589 12.48 12.25 37.14
N GLU A 590 11.30 12.62 36.67
CA GLU A 590 10.10 11.78 36.79
C GLU A 590 10.20 10.49 35.97
N ALA A 591 10.65 10.60 34.73
CA ALA A 591 10.78 9.46 33.83
C ALA A 591 11.82 8.46 34.37
N ALA A 592 12.97 8.95 34.82
CA ALA A 592 14.00 8.11 35.43
C ALA A 592 13.53 7.45 36.75
N SER A 593 12.77 8.15 37.57
CA SER A 593 12.19 7.61 38.81
C SER A 593 11.27 6.42 38.55
N LYS A 594 10.45 6.47 37.49
CA LYS A 594 9.57 5.34 37.08
C LYS A 594 10.39 4.10 36.75
N VAL A 595 11.51 4.24 36.05
CA VAL A 595 12.42 3.12 35.72
C VAL A 595 13.07 2.59 36.99
N THR A 596 13.49 3.45 37.90
CA THR A 596 14.07 3.05 39.20
C THR A 596 13.10 2.14 39.97
N HIS A 597 11.84 2.52 40.08
CA HIS A 597 10.83 1.71 40.78
C HIS A 597 10.59 0.36 40.07
N ALA A 598 10.55 0.34 38.74
CA ALA A 598 10.35 -0.88 37.99
C ALA A 598 11.52 -1.87 38.11
N LEU A 599 12.74 -1.38 38.31
CA LEU A 599 13.93 -2.22 38.48
C LEU A 599 14.02 -2.92 39.85
N VAL A 600 13.23 -2.52 40.83
CA VAL A 600 13.29 -3.12 42.19
C VAL A 600 13.04 -4.63 42.14
N ASN A 601 12.04 -5.08 41.38
CA ASN A 601 11.72 -6.52 41.27
C ASN A 601 12.87 -7.32 40.64
N ILE A 602 13.48 -6.80 39.58
CA ILE A 602 14.61 -7.48 38.93
C ILE A 602 15.81 -7.55 39.89
N ARG A 603 16.09 -6.50 40.64
CA ARG A 603 17.19 -6.48 41.58
C ARG A 603 17.03 -7.42 42.77
N GLN A 604 15.80 -7.70 43.20
CA GLN A 604 15.54 -8.69 44.25
C GLN A 604 15.92 -10.11 43.83
N GLU A 605 15.92 -10.39 42.54
CA GLU A 605 16.29 -11.70 41.98
C GLU A 605 17.79 -11.81 41.69
N MET A 606 18.57 -10.75 41.90
CA MET A 606 20.02 -10.73 41.68
C MET A 606 20.77 -11.16 42.94
N PRO A 607 21.93 -11.84 42.81
CA PRO A 607 22.79 -12.12 43.94
C PRO A 607 23.33 -10.82 44.54
N THR A 608 23.31 -10.73 45.85
CA THR A 608 23.90 -9.62 46.65
C THR A 608 25.43 -9.62 46.54
#